data_7f31747d0de2f73d6a31d8b3eba7cb3c
#
_entry.id   7f31747d0de2f73d6a31d8b3eba7cb3c
#
_cell.length_a   1.000
_cell.length_b   1.000
_cell.length_c   1.000
_cell.angle_alpha   90.00
_cell.angle_beta   90.00
_cell.angle_gamma   90.00
#
_symmetry.space_group_name_H-M   'P 1'
#
loop_
_entity.id
_entity.type
_entity.pdbx_description
1 polymer ?
#
loop_
_entity_poly.entity_id
_entity_poly.type
_entity_poly.pdbx_seq_one_letter_code
_entity_poly.pdbx_strand_id
1 'polypeptide(L)'
;PGLPTEYHPHRPLPIVLINALDDLVGGRLISLPSEDAIIHSACKAARLPTGQACEVDVPGEAAEWREGLRELLQSYKDDANLTALGKLIASGQLQTWLKARARLLHAWRGLPDGALAAQRIDRPILIVGLPRTGTTFLLNLLKQDPALRTPLHWELVEPIPGEGEPP
;
A
#
# COMPACT_ATOMS: atom_id res chain seq x y z
N PRO A 1 7.39 39.31 15.93
CA PRO A 1 8.20 38.46 15.09
C PRO A 1 7.26 37.64 14.23
N GLY A 2 7.19 37.97 12.91
CA GLY A 2 6.38 37.23 11.95
C GLY A 2 6.94 35.84 11.77
N LEU A 3 6.07 34.85 11.61
CA LEU A 3 6.46 33.49 11.22
C LEU A 3 7.21 33.58 9.89
N PRO A 4 8.30 32.78 9.69
CA PRO A 4 8.98 32.76 8.41
C PRO A 4 7.98 32.35 7.33
N THR A 5 7.85 33.16 6.30
CA THR A 5 6.85 33.04 5.23
C THR A 5 7.14 31.91 4.26
N GLU A 6 8.32 31.29 4.32
CA GLU A 6 8.70 30.16 3.49
C GLU A 6 9.45 29.11 4.33
N TYR A 7 8.85 27.94 4.50
CA TYR A 7 9.51 26.78 5.06
C TYR A 7 10.22 26.00 3.94
N HIS A 8 11.55 26.09 3.93
CA HIS A 8 12.39 25.26 3.05
C HIS A 8 12.86 24.02 3.82
N PRO A 9 12.24 22.85 3.60
CA PRO A 9 12.68 21.64 4.27
C PRO A 9 14.10 21.27 3.83
N HIS A 10 14.96 20.94 4.80
CA HIS A 10 16.30 20.45 4.51
C HIS A 10 16.20 19.12 3.77
N ARG A 11 16.65 19.06 2.52
CA ARG A 11 16.69 17.83 1.72
C ARG A 11 18.13 17.32 1.65
N PRO A 12 18.39 16.04 1.94
CA PRO A 12 19.70 15.43 1.75
C PRO A 12 20.21 15.60 0.31
N LEU A 13 21.49 15.83 0.15
CA LEU A 13 22.12 16.13 -1.14
C LEU A 13 21.81 15.10 -2.24
N PRO A 14 21.79 13.77 -1.96
CA PRO A 14 21.41 12.78 -2.98
C PRO A 14 19.98 12.96 -3.50
N ILE A 15 19.03 13.37 -2.65
CA ILE A 15 17.64 13.62 -3.06
C ILE A 15 17.56 14.85 -3.96
N VAL A 16 18.29 15.90 -3.63
CA VAL A 16 18.37 17.11 -4.45
C VAL A 16 18.93 16.78 -5.83
N LEU A 17 20.01 16.00 -5.90
CA LEU A 17 20.63 15.60 -7.14
C LEU A 17 19.71 14.73 -8.02
N ILE A 18 19.04 13.74 -7.44
CA ILE A 18 18.11 12.89 -8.19
C ILE A 18 16.94 13.72 -8.76
N ASN A 19 16.36 14.61 -7.97
CA ASN A 19 15.29 15.46 -8.45
C ASN A 19 15.77 16.44 -9.53
N ALA A 20 16.94 17.06 -9.35
CA ALA A 20 17.52 17.96 -10.35
C ALA A 20 17.85 17.25 -11.67
N LEU A 21 18.32 16.00 -11.63
CA LEU A 21 18.54 15.18 -12.81
C LEU A 21 17.21 14.81 -13.50
N ASP A 22 16.17 14.48 -12.72
CA ASP A 22 14.84 14.20 -13.28
C ASP A 22 14.26 15.44 -13.98
N ASP A 23 14.38 16.60 -13.34
CA ASP A 23 13.95 17.90 -13.90
C ASP A 23 14.70 18.23 -15.21
N LEU A 24 16.02 17.97 -15.26
CA LEU A 24 16.85 18.21 -16.44
C LEU A 24 16.41 17.40 -17.65
N VAL A 25 15.93 16.17 -17.44
CA VAL A 25 15.42 15.28 -18.51
C VAL A 25 13.89 15.37 -18.66
N GLY A 26 13.28 16.41 -18.13
CA GLY A 26 11.84 16.66 -18.24
C GLY A 26 10.98 15.67 -17.47
N GLY A 27 11.41 15.24 -16.30
CA GLY A 27 10.66 14.35 -15.41
C GLY A 27 10.60 12.88 -15.88
N ARG A 28 11.51 12.47 -16.77
CA ARG A 28 11.52 11.14 -17.42
C ARG A 28 12.53 10.15 -16.83
N LEU A 29 13.38 10.58 -15.90
CA LEU A 29 14.37 9.69 -15.27
C LEU A 29 13.67 8.59 -14.46
N ILE A 30 12.64 8.96 -13.72
CA ILE A 30 11.78 8.03 -12.98
C ILE A 30 10.34 8.26 -13.44
N SER A 31 9.74 7.23 -14.05
CA SER A 31 8.35 7.25 -14.48
C SER A 31 7.49 6.42 -13.56
N LEU A 32 6.23 6.81 -13.41
CA LEU A 32 5.24 5.97 -12.76
C LEU A 32 4.96 4.75 -13.63
N PRO A 33 4.83 3.55 -13.03
CA PRO A 33 4.53 2.34 -13.78
C PRO A 33 3.12 2.40 -14.38
N SER A 34 2.88 1.63 -15.43
CA SER A 34 1.53 1.33 -15.89
C SER A 34 0.82 0.38 -14.94
N GLU A 35 -0.50 0.23 -15.06
CA GLU A 35 -1.30 -0.73 -14.29
C GLU A 35 -0.70 -2.14 -14.38
N ASP A 36 -0.46 -2.63 -15.59
CA ASP A 36 0.08 -3.97 -15.80
C ASP A 36 1.50 -4.14 -15.24
N ALA A 37 2.34 -3.12 -15.39
CA ALA A 37 3.71 -3.15 -14.89
C ALA A 37 3.75 -3.22 -13.36
N ILE A 38 2.92 -2.46 -12.65
CA ILE A 38 2.88 -2.49 -11.18
C ILE A 38 2.29 -3.79 -10.66
N ILE A 39 1.25 -4.34 -11.30
CA ILE A 39 0.67 -5.64 -10.96
C ILE A 39 1.71 -6.74 -11.17
N HIS A 40 2.38 -6.76 -12.33
CA HIS A 40 3.43 -7.75 -12.60
C HIS A 40 4.56 -7.69 -11.58
N SER A 41 5.03 -6.48 -11.25
CA SER A 41 6.06 -6.27 -10.24
C SER A 41 5.64 -6.75 -8.85
N ALA A 42 4.40 -6.47 -8.46
CA ALA A 42 3.83 -6.92 -7.19
C ALA A 42 3.71 -8.45 -7.12
N CYS A 43 3.25 -9.07 -8.20
CA CYS A 43 3.18 -10.52 -8.33
C CYS A 43 4.55 -11.18 -8.19
N LYS A 44 5.57 -10.64 -8.85
CA LYS A 44 6.95 -11.11 -8.69
C LYS A 44 7.44 -10.97 -7.25
N ALA A 45 7.13 -9.84 -6.61
CA ALA A 45 7.49 -9.58 -5.21
C ALA A 45 6.71 -10.43 -4.21
N ALA A 46 5.56 -10.96 -4.58
CA ALA A 46 4.73 -11.80 -3.70
C ALA A 46 5.38 -13.15 -3.36
N ARG A 47 6.30 -13.63 -4.21
CA ARG A 47 7.02 -14.91 -3.99
C ARG A 47 6.05 -16.06 -3.67
N LEU A 48 5.04 -16.22 -4.50
CA LEU A 48 4.11 -17.33 -4.39
C LEU A 48 4.81 -18.66 -4.77
N PRO A 49 4.33 -19.81 -4.29
CA PRO A 49 4.90 -21.12 -4.60
C PRO A 49 5.06 -21.33 -6.11
N THR A 50 6.12 -22.03 -6.50
CA THR A 50 6.48 -22.25 -7.90
C THR A 50 5.35 -22.97 -8.64
N GLY A 51 5.00 -22.48 -9.82
CA GLY A 51 3.95 -23.07 -10.67
C GLY A 51 2.55 -22.56 -10.44
N GLN A 52 2.36 -21.63 -9.50
CA GLN A 52 1.07 -21.02 -9.26
C GLN A 52 0.97 -19.66 -9.96
N ALA A 53 -0.18 -19.42 -10.61
CA ALA A 53 -0.46 -18.12 -11.21
C ALA A 53 -0.66 -17.07 -10.12
N CYS A 54 0.00 -15.93 -10.27
CA CYS A 54 -0.29 -14.80 -9.41
C CYS A 54 -1.58 -14.15 -9.87
N GLU A 55 -2.58 -14.25 -9.06
CA GLU A 55 -3.87 -13.63 -9.32
C GLU A 55 -4.13 -12.56 -8.27
N VAL A 56 -4.49 -11.39 -8.75
CA VAL A 56 -4.88 -10.23 -7.94
C VAL A 56 -6.39 -9.96 -8.04
N ASP A 57 -7.09 -10.69 -8.89
CA ASP A 57 -8.54 -10.57 -9.07
C ASP A 57 -9.28 -11.67 -8.32
N VAL A 58 -10.43 -11.36 -7.78
CA VAL A 58 -11.34 -12.31 -7.16
C VAL A 58 -12.35 -12.73 -8.22
N PRO A 59 -12.51 -14.04 -8.49
CA PRO A 59 -13.54 -14.50 -9.41
C PRO A 59 -14.93 -14.02 -8.99
N GLY A 60 -15.65 -13.38 -9.89
CA GLY A 60 -16.99 -12.85 -9.63
C GLY A 60 -17.03 -11.49 -8.93
N GLU A 61 -15.91 -10.93 -8.51
CA GLU A 61 -15.80 -9.55 -8.04
C GLU A 61 -15.72 -8.60 -9.25
N ALA A 62 -16.51 -7.54 -9.23
CA ALA A 62 -16.36 -6.47 -10.21
C ALA A 62 -14.93 -5.90 -10.11
N ALA A 63 -14.35 -5.56 -11.26
CA ALA A 63 -12.98 -5.04 -11.32
C ALA A 63 -12.83 -3.60 -10.77
N GLU A 64 -13.66 -3.23 -9.80
CA GLU A 64 -13.71 -1.89 -9.19
C GLU A 64 -12.36 -1.45 -8.61
N TRP A 65 -11.62 -2.39 -8.01
CA TRP A 65 -10.30 -2.06 -7.49
C TRP A 65 -9.29 -1.68 -8.60
N ARG A 66 -9.44 -2.24 -9.82
CA ARG A 66 -8.60 -1.87 -10.96
C ARG A 66 -8.94 -0.49 -11.48
N GLU A 67 -10.23 -0.13 -11.45
CA GLU A 67 -10.65 1.24 -11.76
C GLU A 67 -10.05 2.22 -10.76
N GLY A 68 -10.18 1.94 -9.46
CA GLY A 68 -9.53 2.74 -8.42
C GLY A 68 -8.01 2.85 -8.58
N LEU A 69 -7.32 1.76 -8.97
CA LEU A 69 -5.88 1.80 -9.23
C LEU A 69 -5.55 2.69 -10.45
N ARG A 70 -6.34 2.62 -11.53
CA ARG A 70 -6.16 3.47 -12.72
C ARG A 70 -6.35 4.94 -12.40
N GLU A 71 -7.41 5.28 -11.69
CA GLU A 71 -7.69 6.64 -11.24
C GLU A 71 -6.55 7.18 -10.36
N LEU A 72 -6.06 6.36 -9.41
CA LEU A 72 -4.94 6.74 -8.55
C LEU A 72 -3.66 6.98 -9.36
N LEU A 73 -3.33 6.09 -10.29
CA LEU A 73 -2.16 6.25 -11.17
C LEU A 73 -2.29 7.48 -12.07
N GLN A 74 -3.50 7.78 -12.54
CA GLN A 74 -3.78 8.97 -13.35
C GLN A 74 -3.61 10.25 -12.52
N SER A 75 -4.18 10.30 -11.31
CA SER A 75 -4.02 11.42 -10.38
C SER A 75 -2.55 11.64 -9.98
N TYR A 76 -1.77 10.58 -9.81
CA TYR A 76 -0.32 10.71 -9.59
C TYR A 76 0.40 11.37 -10.76
N LYS A 77 -0.07 11.17 -12.01
CA LYS A 77 0.52 11.77 -13.20
C LYS A 77 0.11 13.22 -13.39
N ASP A 78 -1.18 13.50 -13.18
CA ASP A 78 -1.79 14.76 -13.61
C ASP A 78 -1.84 15.79 -12.47
N ASP A 79 -2.11 15.35 -11.23
CA ASP A 79 -2.43 16.25 -10.13
C ASP A 79 -1.34 16.32 -9.06
N ALA A 80 -0.68 15.20 -8.76
CA ALA A 80 0.16 15.11 -7.57
C ALA A 80 1.53 15.79 -7.70
N ASN A 81 1.95 16.17 -8.91
CA ASN A 81 3.23 16.84 -9.20
C ASN A 81 4.43 16.20 -8.44
N LEU A 82 4.52 14.87 -8.51
CA LEU A 82 5.50 14.10 -7.76
C LEU A 82 6.92 14.33 -8.26
N THR A 83 7.85 14.58 -7.35
CA THR A 83 9.29 14.54 -7.65
C THR A 83 9.73 13.11 -7.99
N ALA A 84 10.95 12.93 -8.53
CA ALA A 84 11.51 11.62 -8.81
C ALA A 84 11.43 10.66 -7.61
N LEU A 85 11.84 11.13 -6.43
CA LEU A 85 11.72 10.36 -5.20
C LEU A 85 10.26 10.08 -4.83
N GLY A 86 9.36 11.04 -5.04
CA GLY A 86 7.92 10.88 -4.81
C GLY A 86 7.32 9.78 -5.68
N LYS A 87 7.67 9.73 -6.97
CA LYS A 87 7.26 8.68 -7.91
C LYS A 87 7.75 7.29 -7.46
N LEU A 88 9.00 7.21 -6.98
CA LEU A 88 9.58 5.96 -6.47
C LEU A 88 8.85 5.47 -5.21
N ILE A 89 8.62 6.35 -4.25
CA ILE A 89 7.90 6.03 -3.01
C ILE A 89 6.45 5.59 -3.30
N ALA A 90 5.74 6.35 -4.15
CA ALA A 90 4.36 6.01 -4.53
C ALA A 90 4.28 4.64 -5.22
N SER A 91 5.19 4.36 -6.15
CA SER A 91 5.27 3.06 -6.82
C SER A 91 5.57 1.91 -5.85
N GLY A 92 6.50 2.11 -4.91
CA GLY A 92 6.83 1.13 -3.88
C GLY A 92 5.65 0.84 -2.95
N GLN A 93 4.88 1.86 -2.59
CA GLN A 93 3.68 1.71 -1.77
C GLN A 93 2.58 0.91 -2.48
N LEU A 94 2.33 1.22 -3.76
CA LEU A 94 1.38 0.46 -4.58
C LEU A 94 1.82 -1.01 -4.73
N GLN A 95 3.11 -1.24 -4.98
CA GLN A 95 3.65 -2.59 -5.05
C GLN A 95 3.43 -3.37 -3.75
N THR A 96 3.64 -2.73 -2.59
CA THR A 96 3.43 -3.35 -1.27
C THR A 96 1.97 -3.76 -1.08
N TRP A 97 1.02 -2.89 -1.40
CA TRP A 97 -0.41 -3.20 -1.27
C TRP A 97 -0.86 -4.32 -2.22
N LEU A 98 -0.43 -4.28 -3.47
CA LEU A 98 -0.76 -5.32 -4.44
C LEU A 98 -0.08 -6.66 -4.12
N LYS A 99 1.15 -6.65 -3.59
CA LYS A 99 1.83 -7.84 -3.06
C LYS A 99 1.03 -8.49 -1.94
N ALA A 100 0.60 -7.68 -0.96
CA ALA A 100 -0.21 -8.17 0.15
C ALA A 100 -1.55 -8.75 -0.34
N ARG A 101 -2.21 -8.08 -1.31
CA ARG A 101 -3.44 -8.59 -1.94
C ARG A 101 -3.21 -9.95 -2.63
N ALA A 102 -2.14 -10.08 -3.41
CA ALA A 102 -1.82 -11.33 -4.09
C ALA A 102 -1.60 -12.49 -3.11
N ARG A 103 -0.83 -12.25 -2.03
CA ARG A 103 -0.60 -13.24 -0.98
C ARG A 103 -1.88 -13.63 -0.24
N LEU A 104 -2.71 -12.65 0.08
CA LEU A 104 -3.99 -12.86 0.75
C LEU A 104 -4.93 -13.73 -0.09
N LEU A 105 -5.08 -13.41 -1.38
CA LEU A 105 -5.93 -14.19 -2.28
C LEU A 105 -5.41 -15.62 -2.48
N HIS A 106 -4.09 -15.77 -2.58
CA HIS A 106 -3.46 -17.08 -2.63
C HIS A 106 -3.75 -17.91 -1.37
N ALA A 107 -3.55 -17.33 -0.18
CA ALA A 107 -3.85 -18.00 1.09
C ALA A 107 -5.34 -18.32 1.22
N TRP A 108 -6.22 -17.41 0.80
CA TRP A 108 -7.68 -17.61 0.83
C TRP A 108 -8.09 -18.83 -0.01
N ARG A 109 -7.56 -18.94 -1.22
CA ARG A 109 -7.87 -20.08 -2.10
C ARG A 109 -7.38 -21.43 -1.58
N GLY A 110 -6.38 -21.42 -0.72
CA GLY A 110 -5.87 -22.61 -0.04
C GLY A 110 -6.71 -23.05 1.16
N LEU A 111 -7.69 -22.26 1.60
CA LEU A 111 -8.54 -22.59 2.72
C LEU A 111 -9.66 -23.56 2.30
N PRO A 112 -10.07 -24.47 3.21
CA PRO A 112 -11.26 -25.31 2.99
C PRO A 112 -12.52 -24.45 2.75
N ASP A 113 -13.45 -24.98 1.98
CA ASP A 113 -14.74 -24.34 1.72
C ASP A 113 -15.44 -23.99 3.04
N GLY A 114 -15.93 -22.76 3.12
CA GLY A 114 -16.62 -22.24 4.31
C GLY A 114 -15.73 -21.86 5.47
N ALA A 115 -14.41 -22.05 5.42
CA ALA A 115 -13.50 -21.71 6.52
C ALA A 115 -13.58 -20.23 6.92
N LEU A 116 -13.68 -19.32 5.96
CA LEU A 116 -13.85 -17.89 6.23
C LEU A 116 -15.25 -17.57 6.76
N ALA A 117 -16.29 -18.19 6.22
CA ALA A 117 -17.65 -18.00 6.68
C ALA A 117 -17.85 -18.49 8.14
N ALA A 118 -17.05 -19.46 8.58
CA ALA A 118 -17.03 -19.93 9.95
C ALA A 118 -16.37 -18.94 10.92
N GLN A 119 -15.56 -17.99 10.42
CA GLN A 119 -14.94 -16.96 11.24
C GLN A 119 -15.95 -15.86 11.56
N ARG A 120 -16.27 -15.74 12.83
CA ARG A 120 -17.24 -14.76 13.30
C ARG A 120 -16.51 -13.53 13.85
N ILE A 121 -16.81 -12.37 13.28
CA ILE A 121 -16.35 -11.07 13.80
C ILE A 121 -17.55 -10.42 14.46
N ASP A 122 -17.59 -10.45 15.79
CA ASP A 122 -18.70 -9.90 16.56
C ASP A 122 -18.41 -8.46 16.98
N ARG A 123 -19.31 -7.55 16.63
CA ARG A 123 -19.32 -6.15 17.05
C ARG A 123 -17.97 -5.43 16.86
N PRO A 124 -17.42 -5.38 15.63
CA PRO A 124 -16.17 -4.68 15.39
C PRO A 124 -16.30 -3.18 15.67
N ILE A 125 -15.28 -2.61 16.30
CA ILE A 125 -15.16 -1.15 16.48
C ILE A 125 -14.35 -0.60 15.33
N LEU A 126 -14.96 0.26 14.50
CA LEU A 126 -14.32 0.92 13.39
C LEU A 126 -14.01 2.38 13.74
N ILE A 127 -12.73 2.76 13.71
CA ILE A 127 -12.29 4.14 13.91
C ILE A 127 -12.11 4.78 12.54
N VAL A 128 -12.94 5.75 12.21
CA VAL A 128 -12.92 6.48 10.95
C VAL A 128 -12.60 7.95 11.21
N GLY A 129 -11.69 8.52 10.44
CA GLY A 129 -11.32 9.92 10.56
C GLY A 129 -10.35 10.35 9.46
N LEU A 130 -10.27 11.66 9.25
CA LEU A 130 -9.28 12.25 8.35
C LEU A 130 -7.85 12.07 8.91
N PRO A 131 -6.83 12.11 8.06
CA PRO A 131 -5.44 12.12 8.52
C PRO A 131 -5.19 13.23 9.55
N ARG A 132 -4.37 12.93 10.59
CA ARG A 132 -3.98 13.86 11.65
C ARG A 132 -5.09 14.29 12.61
N THR A 133 -6.20 13.52 12.71
CA THR A 133 -7.32 13.80 13.64
C THR A 133 -7.24 12.99 14.95
N GLY A 134 -6.14 12.28 15.19
CA GLY A 134 -5.94 11.54 16.45
C GLY A 134 -6.45 10.09 16.44
N THR A 135 -6.80 9.53 15.31
CA THR A 135 -7.26 8.13 15.19
C THR A 135 -6.27 7.12 15.80
N THR A 136 -4.97 7.32 15.58
CA THR A 136 -3.92 6.48 16.18
C THR A 136 -3.88 6.60 17.71
N PHE A 137 -4.09 7.80 18.25
CA PHE A 137 -4.16 8.00 19.70
C PHE A 137 -5.36 7.26 20.30
N LEU A 138 -6.54 7.42 19.68
CA LEU A 138 -7.76 6.72 20.10
C LEU A 138 -7.59 5.20 20.03
N LEU A 139 -7.00 4.67 18.96
CA LEU A 139 -6.68 3.25 18.84
C LEU A 139 -5.79 2.77 19.99
N ASN A 140 -4.73 3.50 20.31
CA ASN A 140 -3.82 3.16 21.40
C ASN A 140 -4.48 3.25 22.78
N LEU A 141 -5.46 4.13 22.94
CA LEU A 141 -6.25 4.23 24.16
C LEU A 141 -7.17 3.02 24.32
N LEU A 142 -7.90 2.65 23.28
CA LEU A 142 -8.77 1.47 23.28
C LEU A 142 -7.98 0.16 23.46
N LYS A 143 -6.76 0.09 22.96
CA LYS A 143 -5.86 -1.05 23.15
C LYS A 143 -5.51 -1.33 24.61
N GLN A 144 -5.71 -0.39 25.53
CA GLN A 144 -5.48 -0.61 26.96
C GLN A 144 -6.56 -1.51 27.58
N ASP A 145 -7.72 -1.65 26.96
CA ASP A 145 -8.76 -2.57 27.40
C ASP A 145 -8.40 -4.00 26.95
N PRO A 146 -8.17 -4.93 27.91
CA PRO A 146 -7.82 -6.31 27.58
C PRO A 146 -8.94 -7.09 26.87
N ALA A 147 -10.17 -6.58 26.88
CA ALA A 147 -11.29 -7.16 26.15
C ALA A 147 -11.25 -6.82 24.65
N LEU A 148 -10.41 -5.86 24.23
CA LEU A 148 -10.31 -5.43 22.85
C LEU A 148 -9.00 -5.92 22.23
N ARG A 149 -9.10 -6.64 21.10
CA ARG A 149 -7.96 -6.96 20.27
C ARG A 149 -7.82 -5.92 19.16
N THR A 150 -6.67 -5.29 19.08
CA THR A 150 -6.32 -4.43 17.96
C THR A 150 -5.26 -5.10 17.08
N PRO A 151 -5.40 -5.11 15.76
CA PRO A 151 -4.35 -5.65 14.88
C PRO A 151 -3.07 -4.81 15.00
N LEU A 152 -1.93 -5.47 14.91
CA LEU A 152 -0.65 -4.79 14.84
C LEU A 152 -0.42 -4.23 13.44
N HIS A 153 0.43 -3.22 13.31
CA HIS A 153 0.70 -2.57 12.02
C HIS A 153 1.18 -3.56 10.95
N TRP A 154 2.08 -4.48 11.31
CA TRP A 154 2.57 -5.49 10.39
C TRP A 154 1.48 -6.49 9.95
N GLU A 155 0.54 -6.84 10.83
CA GLU A 155 -0.61 -7.70 10.50
C GLU A 155 -1.51 -7.04 9.43
N LEU A 156 -1.52 -5.72 9.36
CA LEU A 156 -2.30 -4.98 8.36
C LEU A 156 -1.55 -4.80 7.04
N VAL A 157 -0.23 -4.61 7.10
CA VAL A 157 0.60 -4.33 5.91
C VAL A 157 1.00 -5.62 5.21
N GLU A 158 1.39 -6.64 5.96
CA GLU A 158 1.81 -7.95 5.43
C GLU A 158 1.13 -9.08 6.21
N PRO A 159 -0.20 -9.25 6.04
CA PRO A 159 -0.98 -10.22 6.82
C PRO A 159 -0.57 -11.66 6.54
N ILE A 160 0.02 -11.94 5.38
CA ILE A 160 0.52 -13.25 4.98
C ILE A 160 2.00 -13.11 4.62
N PRO A 161 2.92 -13.70 5.41
CA PRO A 161 4.34 -13.72 5.06
C PRO A 161 4.57 -14.51 3.77
N GLY A 162 5.64 -14.17 3.04
CA GLY A 162 6.05 -14.93 1.87
C GLY A 162 6.75 -16.22 2.26
N GLU A 163 6.94 -17.10 1.29
CA GLU A 163 7.71 -18.32 1.49
C GLU A 163 9.14 -17.99 1.94
N GLY A 164 9.54 -18.54 3.10
CA GLY A 164 10.85 -18.28 3.72
C GLY A 164 10.98 -16.95 4.47
N GLU A 165 9.92 -16.15 4.58
CA GLU A 165 9.89 -14.95 5.42
C GLU A 165 9.42 -15.33 6.83
N PRO A 166 9.98 -14.76 7.90
CA PRO A 166 9.48 -14.98 9.24
C PRO A 166 8.09 -14.36 9.41
N PRO A 167 7.25 -14.94 10.27
CA PRO A 167 5.94 -14.43 10.58
C PRO A 167 6.00 -13.09 11.32
#